data_4cbd98e7311994faab2e039f4926fb0a
#
_entry.id   4cbd98e7311994faab2e039f4926fb0a
#
_cell.length_a   1.000
_cell.length_b   1.000
_cell.length_c   1.000
_cell.angle_alpha   90.00
_cell.angle_beta   90.00
_cell.angle_gamma   90.00
#
_symmetry.space_group_name_H-M   'P 1'
#
loop_
_entity.id
_entity.type
_entity.pdbx_description
1 polymer ?
#
loop_
_entity_poly.entity_id
_entity_poly.type
_entity_poly.pdbx_seq_one_letter_code
_entity_poly.pdbx_strand_id
1 'polypeptide(L)'
;MLKWDEEYLRLCKKILNEGKEVENRTINNTIKIPSYNFNLDVSKEFPILTVKKLFSRQAFLELLWIYQVGSNDVNWLQDRRVSIWDEWKIDLDGYWNAKQKVLNPDGSHEIKEIHKYFGKEYAGTIGEAYGYIVNKYKGVDRVLDIIKNHPKARDNVMSLWYNCHLDKGVLRPCVWSHEVDITNGTLNMYVHQRSCDVPLGLPFNVTQFAALMHLYARVGGYKVGTLSWSIKDAHIYVNQVEKIKELIERGKTLSIYEGYKNRTWLEGQLQNYKEEYDKILKTLTKEELINLKKGIVPDVLKSTDLKVKVCDYVLNPPSPELWVNPDVKDFYKFNNDDECKDIKVLNYKDLGKINFPVSE
;
A
#
# COMPACT_ATOMS: atom_id res chain seq x y z
N MET A 1 9.79 16.24 5.97
CA MET A 1 9.00 15.22 5.27
C MET A 1 9.91 14.06 4.90
N LEU A 2 9.44 12.83 4.98
CA LEU A 2 10.21 11.64 4.60
C LEU A 2 10.41 11.56 3.09
N LYS A 3 11.48 10.90 2.64
CA LYS A 3 11.78 10.77 1.20
C LYS A 3 10.69 10.04 0.43
N TRP A 4 10.07 9.04 1.04
CA TRP A 4 8.94 8.35 0.43
C TRP A 4 7.70 9.24 0.29
N ASP A 5 7.40 10.09 1.27
CA ASP A 5 6.30 11.06 1.15
C ASP A 5 6.55 12.07 0.02
N GLU A 6 7.79 12.60 -0.08
CA GLU A 6 8.18 13.53 -1.15
C GLU A 6 8.00 12.91 -2.54
N GLU A 7 8.48 11.67 -2.70
CA GLU A 7 8.41 10.92 -3.96
C GLU A 7 6.96 10.63 -4.35
N TYR A 8 6.16 10.16 -3.40
CA TYR A 8 4.75 9.84 -3.62
C TYR A 8 3.93 11.08 -4.00
N LEU A 9 4.12 12.20 -3.30
CA LEU A 9 3.46 13.48 -3.62
C LEU A 9 3.91 14.03 -4.98
N ARG A 10 5.18 13.83 -5.36
CA ARG A 10 5.70 14.19 -6.68
C ARG A 10 5.01 13.39 -7.78
N LEU A 11 4.85 12.07 -7.59
CA LEU A 11 4.13 11.22 -8.53
C LEU A 11 2.66 11.64 -8.65
N CYS A 12 1.96 11.87 -7.54
CA CYS A 12 0.57 12.34 -7.55
C CYS A 12 0.41 13.65 -8.34
N LYS A 13 1.28 14.65 -8.08
CA LYS A 13 1.30 15.92 -8.82
C LYS A 13 1.56 15.71 -10.30
N LYS A 14 2.53 14.84 -10.64
CA LYS A 14 2.87 14.54 -12.02
C LYS A 14 1.68 13.95 -12.79
N ILE A 15 0.96 12.99 -12.18
CA ILE A 15 -0.22 12.41 -12.82
C ILE A 15 -1.31 13.45 -13.03
N LEU A 16 -1.59 14.32 -12.05
CA LEU A 16 -2.61 15.36 -12.19
C LEU A 16 -2.24 16.42 -13.22
N ASN A 17 -0.96 16.74 -13.41
CA ASN A 17 -0.51 17.82 -14.29
C ASN A 17 -0.24 17.34 -15.73
N GLU A 18 0.29 16.14 -15.90
CA GLU A 18 0.79 15.61 -17.18
C GLU A 18 -0.05 14.43 -17.70
N GLY A 19 -0.81 13.79 -16.80
CA GLY A 19 -1.61 12.61 -17.14
C GLY A 19 -2.78 12.97 -18.07
N LYS A 20 -3.22 11.95 -18.80
CA LYS A 20 -4.40 12.04 -19.66
C LYS A 20 -5.51 11.18 -19.10
N GLU A 21 -6.72 11.70 -19.14
CA GLU A 21 -7.89 10.91 -18.80
C GLU A 21 -8.12 9.87 -19.90
N VAL A 22 -8.33 8.63 -19.48
CA VAL A 22 -8.61 7.51 -20.38
C VAL A 22 -9.72 6.64 -19.80
N GLU A 23 -10.51 6.08 -20.68
CA GLU A 23 -11.49 5.08 -20.35
C GLU A 23 -10.82 3.74 -20.07
N ASN A 24 -11.46 2.95 -19.26
CA ASN A 24 -11.05 1.59 -18.94
C ASN A 24 -12.28 0.72 -18.62
N ARG A 25 -12.06 -0.54 -18.24
CA ARG A 25 -13.14 -1.50 -17.92
C ARG A 25 -13.87 -1.19 -16.61
N THR A 26 -13.30 -0.38 -15.72
CA THR A 26 -13.94 -0.03 -14.44
C THR A 26 -14.96 1.09 -14.64
N ILE A 27 -15.83 1.30 -13.65
CA ILE A 27 -16.87 2.32 -13.70
C ILE A 27 -16.26 3.72 -13.89
N ASN A 28 -15.16 4.01 -13.22
CA ASN A 28 -14.49 5.30 -13.25
C ASN A 28 -13.35 5.33 -14.24
N ASN A 29 -13.25 6.40 -15.03
CA ASN A 29 -12.08 6.69 -15.84
C ASN A 29 -10.84 6.89 -14.98
N THR A 30 -9.66 6.83 -15.59
CA THR A 30 -8.39 7.09 -14.93
C THR A 30 -7.64 8.23 -15.58
N ILE A 31 -6.99 9.06 -14.77
CA ILE A 31 -5.94 9.98 -15.24
C ILE A 31 -4.62 9.23 -15.08
N LYS A 32 -3.86 9.06 -16.16
CA LYS A 32 -2.65 8.24 -16.13
C LYS A 32 -1.46 8.80 -16.88
N ILE A 33 -0.28 8.38 -16.46
CA ILE A 33 0.99 8.53 -17.18
C ILE A 33 1.51 7.13 -17.58
N PRO A 34 2.26 7.01 -18.70
CA PRO A 34 2.63 5.72 -19.24
C PRO A 34 3.63 4.95 -18.36
N SER A 35 4.52 5.66 -17.66
CA SER A 35 5.54 5.02 -16.80
C SER A 35 6.04 5.97 -15.71
N TYR A 36 6.54 5.37 -14.62
CA TYR A 36 7.24 6.06 -13.55
C TYR A 36 8.24 5.13 -12.86
N ASN A 37 9.42 5.65 -12.52
CA ASN A 37 10.45 4.88 -11.83
C ASN A 37 11.01 5.70 -10.66
N PHE A 38 11.32 5.02 -9.55
CA PHE A 38 11.95 5.64 -8.40
C PHE A 38 12.82 4.63 -7.63
N ASN A 39 13.69 5.16 -6.79
CA ASN A 39 14.56 4.39 -5.90
C ASN A 39 14.43 4.93 -4.46
N LEU A 40 14.36 4.02 -3.50
CA LEU A 40 14.31 4.33 -2.08
C LEU A 40 15.47 3.63 -1.35
N ASP A 41 16.23 4.38 -0.58
CA ASP A 41 17.27 3.85 0.30
C ASP A 41 16.63 3.35 1.61
N VAL A 42 16.24 2.08 1.62
CA VAL A 42 15.54 1.43 2.74
C VAL A 42 16.44 1.28 3.97
N SER A 43 17.76 1.41 3.80
CA SER A 43 18.72 1.37 4.92
C SER A 43 18.64 2.60 5.84
N LYS A 44 18.10 3.72 5.32
CA LYS A 44 18.00 4.99 6.03
C LYS A 44 16.62 5.25 6.60
N GLU A 45 15.58 4.77 5.92
CA GLU A 45 14.19 5.08 6.23
C GLU A 45 13.31 3.94 5.75
N PHE A 46 12.46 3.41 6.63
CA PHE A 46 11.45 2.44 6.19
C PHE A 46 10.33 3.16 5.44
N PRO A 47 10.06 2.81 4.17
CA PRO A 47 9.12 3.54 3.33
C PRO A 47 7.65 3.22 3.67
N ILE A 48 7.15 3.94 4.65
CA ILE A 48 5.73 3.99 5.01
C ILE A 48 5.26 5.45 4.93
N LEU A 49 4.12 5.71 4.28
CA LEU A 49 3.62 7.08 4.17
C LEU A 49 3.28 7.67 5.54
N THR A 50 3.66 8.94 5.74
CA THR A 50 3.32 9.72 6.93
C THR A 50 2.34 10.85 6.63
N VAL A 51 2.27 11.35 5.40
CA VAL A 51 1.27 12.36 4.97
C VAL A 51 -0.17 11.85 5.00
N LYS A 52 -0.36 10.54 4.99
CA LYS A 52 -1.61 9.86 5.32
C LYS A 52 -1.33 8.58 6.11
N LYS A 53 -2.27 8.18 6.97
CA LYS A 53 -2.16 6.93 7.72
C LYS A 53 -2.15 5.72 6.78
N LEU A 54 -1.17 4.81 7.00
CA LEU A 54 -1.13 3.49 6.38
C LEU A 54 -1.30 2.41 7.46
N PHE A 55 -2.13 1.41 7.18
CA PHE A 55 -2.38 0.29 8.08
C PHE A 55 -1.36 -0.83 7.85
N SER A 56 -0.15 -0.67 8.39
CA SER A 56 0.99 -1.56 8.15
C SER A 56 0.71 -3.02 8.51
N ARG A 57 -0.07 -3.28 9.58
CA ARG A 57 -0.45 -4.65 9.95
C ARG A 57 -1.19 -5.37 8.81
N GLN A 58 -2.13 -4.70 8.14
CA GLN A 58 -2.84 -5.29 7.00
C GLN A 58 -1.88 -5.56 5.84
N ALA A 59 -0.97 -4.64 5.57
CA ALA A 59 0.06 -4.81 4.54
C ALA A 59 0.98 -6.00 4.83
N PHE A 60 1.38 -6.19 6.08
CA PHE A 60 2.25 -7.30 6.46
C PHE A 60 1.53 -8.65 6.45
N LEU A 61 0.27 -8.70 6.88
CA LEU A 61 -0.52 -9.94 6.79
C LEU A 61 -0.78 -10.35 5.34
N GLU A 62 -1.07 -9.40 4.43
CA GLU A 62 -1.18 -9.69 3.01
C GLU A 62 0.15 -10.19 2.42
N LEU A 63 1.28 -9.57 2.79
CA LEU A 63 2.61 -10.04 2.39
C LEU A 63 2.85 -11.50 2.84
N LEU A 64 2.57 -11.80 4.11
CA LEU A 64 2.75 -13.16 4.65
C LEU A 64 1.78 -14.15 3.99
N TRP A 65 0.54 -13.75 3.73
CA TRP A 65 -0.44 -14.55 3.00
C TRP A 65 0.05 -14.94 1.61
N ILE A 66 0.62 -13.98 0.87
CA ILE A 66 1.13 -14.22 -0.50
C ILE A 66 2.42 -15.05 -0.46
N TYR A 67 3.44 -14.60 0.30
CA TYR A 67 4.82 -15.07 0.14
C TYR A 67 5.22 -16.14 1.15
N GLN A 68 4.66 -16.14 2.38
CA GLN A 68 5.00 -17.13 3.38
C GLN A 68 4.03 -18.32 3.35
N VAL A 69 2.72 -18.05 3.39
CA VAL A 69 1.68 -19.08 3.37
C VAL A 69 1.49 -19.64 1.98
N GLY A 70 1.74 -18.80 0.94
CA GLY A 70 1.51 -19.19 -0.43
C GLY A 70 0.04 -19.49 -0.72
N SER A 71 -0.87 -18.68 -0.16
CA SER A 71 -2.31 -18.89 -0.22
C SER A 71 -3.00 -17.89 -1.15
N ASN A 72 -4.12 -18.31 -1.71
CA ASN A 72 -5.10 -17.50 -2.43
C ASN A 72 -6.47 -17.49 -1.75
N ASP A 73 -6.59 -18.11 -0.56
CA ASP A 73 -7.81 -18.19 0.24
C ASP A 73 -8.05 -16.87 0.98
N VAL A 74 -9.13 -16.16 0.62
CA VAL A 74 -9.51 -14.88 1.23
C VAL A 74 -9.99 -15.07 2.68
N ASN A 75 -10.54 -16.23 3.03
CA ASN A 75 -10.99 -16.50 4.39
C ASN A 75 -9.82 -16.41 5.39
N TRP A 76 -8.61 -16.81 4.98
CA TRP A 76 -7.40 -16.66 5.80
C TRP A 76 -7.13 -15.21 6.22
N LEU A 77 -7.38 -14.24 5.32
CA LEU A 77 -7.26 -12.81 5.60
C LEU A 77 -8.42 -12.31 6.47
N GLN A 78 -9.66 -12.76 6.17
CA GLN A 78 -10.87 -12.39 6.92
C GLN A 78 -10.78 -12.83 8.39
N ASP A 79 -10.29 -14.04 8.67
CA ASP A 79 -10.03 -14.56 10.02
C ASP A 79 -9.06 -13.66 10.80
N ARG A 80 -8.20 -12.91 10.09
CA ARG A 80 -7.24 -11.93 10.63
C ARG A 80 -7.73 -10.49 10.55
N ARG A 81 -9.03 -10.27 10.27
CA ARG A 81 -9.67 -8.96 10.16
C ARG A 81 -9.04 -8.08 9.07
N VAL A 82 -8.67 -8.69 7.95
CA VAL A 82 -8.14 -8.04 6.75
C VAL A 82 -9.12 -8.26 5.61
N SER A 83 -9.72 -7.17 5.10
CA SER A 83 -10.81 -7.19 4.11
C SER A 83 -10.40 -6.68 2.73
N ILE A 84 -9.11 -6.45 2.49
CA ILE A 84 -8.60 -5.82 1.26
C ILE A 84 -8.80 -6.66 0.00
N TRP A 85 -9.19 -7.94 0.13
CA TRP A 85 -9.46 -8.86 -0.97
C TRP A 85 -10.91 -9.34 -1.05
N ASP A 86 -11.82 -8.81 -0.20
CA ASP A 86 -13.22 -9.28 -0.13
C ASP A 86 -13.97 -9.11 -1.46
N GLU A 87 -13.71 -8.02 -2.19
CA GLU A 87 -14.35 -7.71 -3.48
C GLU A 87 -13.90 -8.63 -4.62
N TRP A 88 -12.76 -9.32 -4.45
CA TRP A 88 -12.25 -10.27 -5.46
C TRP A 88 -12.43 -11.73 -5.07
N LYS A 89 -13.22 -12.00 -4.02
CA LYS A 89 -13.49 -13.34 -3.54
C LYS A 89 -14.51 -14.05 -4.45
N ILE A 90 -14.16 -15.25 -4.92
CA ILE A 90 -15.08 -16.14 -5.65
C ILE A 90 -16.11 -16.68 -4.66
N ASP A 91 -17.39 -16.63 -5.02
CA ASP A 91 -18.50 -17.09 -4.19
C ASP A 91 -18.58 -18.63 -4.10
N LEU A 92 -19.54 -19.13 -3.31
CA LEU A 92 -19.69 -20.57 -3.06
C LEU A 92 -20.12 -21.37 -4.30
N ASP A 93 -20.71 -20.70 -5.30
CA ASP A 93 -21.09 -21.29 -6.56
C ASP A 93 -20.02 -21.24 -7.64
N GLY A 94 -18.87 -20.64 -7.33
CA GLY A 94 -17.70 -20.55 -8.20
C GLY A 94 -17.71 -19.32 -9.10
N TYR A 95 -18.51 -18.29 -8.80
CA TYR A 95 -18.56 -17.05 -9.57
C TYR A 95 -17.83 -15.91 -8.85
N TRP A 96 -17.21 -15.06 -9.63
CA TRP A 96 -16.84 -13.71 -9.21
C TRP A 96 -17.81 -12.72 -9.83
N ASN A 97 -18.35 -11.84 -9.01
CA ASN A 97 -19.38 -10.88 -9.37
C ASN A 97 -18.80 -9.46 -9.26
N ALA A 98 -18.96 -8.67 -10.32
CA ALA A 98 -18.49 -7.28 -10.37
C ALA A 98 -19.37 -6.42 -11.25
N LYS A 99 -19.26 -5.10 -11.11
CA LYS A 99 -19.87 -4.12 -12.02
C LYS A 99 -18.81 -3.58 -12.96
N GLN A 100 -19.03 -3.67 -14.25
CA GLN A 100 -18.09 -3.17 -15.26
C GLN A 100 -18.79 -2.25 -16.26
N LYS A 101 -18.03 -1.29 -16.77
CA LYS A 101 -18.43 -0.42 -17.86
C LYS A 101 -18.25 -1.20 -19.17
N VAL A 102 -19.32 -1.35 -19.92
CA VAL A 102 -19.36 -2.08 -21.20
C VAL A 102 -19.68 -1.08 -22.32
N LEU A 103 -18.88 -1.12 -23.38
CA LEU A 103 -19.14 -0.34 -24.61
C LEU A 103 -20.21 -1.04 -25.44
N ASN A 104 -21.28 -0.31 -25.75
CA ASN A 104 -22.32 -0.77 -26.65
C ASN A 104 -21.93 -0.58 -28.13
N PRO A 105 -22.56 -1.30 -29.06
CA PRO A 105 -22.29 -1.16 -30.50
C PRO A 105 -22.56 0.24 -31.07
N ASP A 106 -23.39 1.05 -30.42
CA ASP A 106 -23.71 2.44 -30.78
C ASP A 106 -22.70 3.46 -30.23
N GLY A 107 -21.66 3.01 -29.53
CA GLY A 107 -20.65 3.86 -28.91
C GLY A 107 -21.01 4.39 -27.53
N SER A 108 -22.21 4.10 -27.01
CA SER A 108 -22.60 4.43 -25.64
C SER A 108 -22.01 3.44 -24.63
N HIS A 109 -21.99 3.85 -23.35
CA HIS A 109 -21.54 2.98 -22.26
C HIS A 109 -22.70 2.67 -21.33
N GLU A 110 -22.75 1.43 -20.85
CA GLU A 110 -23.63 1.01 -19.77
C GLU A 110 -22.84 0.27 -18.67
N ILE A 111 -23.38 0.27 -17.46
CA ILE A 111 -22.81 -0.52 -16.34
C ILE A 111 -23.55 -1.82 -16.29
N LYS A 112 -22.84 -2.92 -16.51
CA LYS A 112 -23.37 -4.29 -16.42
C LYS A 112 -22.81 -5.02 -15.22
N GLU A 113 -23.64 -5.85 -14.61
CA GLU A 113 -23.17 -6.88 -13.69
C GLU A 113 -22.51 -7.98 -14.50
N ILE A 114 -21.28 -8.30 -14.12
CA ILE A 114 -20.49 -9.36 -14.73
C ILE A 114 -20.43 -10.52 -13.75
N HIS A 115 -20.85 -11.69 -14.24
CA HIS A 115 -20.78 -12.95 -13.51
C HIS A 115 -19.77 -13.85 -14.23
N LYS A 116 -18.54 -13.91 -13.71
CA LYS A 116 -17.50 -14.75 -14.32
C LYS A 116 -17.34 -16.04 -13.53
N TYR A 117 -17.58 -17.17 -14.18
CA TYR A 117 -17.38 -18.48 -13.59
C TYR A 117 -15.92 -18.90 -13.62
N PHE A 118 -15.38 -19.27 -12.47
CA PHE A 118 -14.02 -19.79 -12.30
C PHE A 118 -14.00 -21.27 -11.92
N GLY A 119 -15.05 -21.77 -11.26
CA GLY A 119 -15.20 -23.14 -10.77
C GLY A 119 -15.46 -23.16 -9.27
N LYS A 120 -16.26 -24.13 -8.83
CA LYS A 120 -16.59 -24.32 -7.40
C LYS A 120 -15.35 -24.69 -6.57
N GLU A 121 -14.35 -25.28 -7.19
CA GLU A 121 -13.06 -25.61 -6.56
C GLU A 121 -12.27 -24.37 -6.12
N TYR A 122 -12.59 -23.19 -6.67
CA TYR A 122 -11.98 -21.89 -6.29
C TYR A 122 -12.84 -21.09 -5.30
N ALA A 123 -13.96 -21.63 -4.82
CA ALA A 123 -14.82 -20.92 -3.86
C ALA A 123 -14.02 -20.44 -2.63
N GLY A 124 -14.25 -19.19 -2.22
CA GLY A 124 -13.52 -18.56 -1.11
C GLY A 124 -12.15 -17.98 -1.49
N THR A 125 -11.66 -18.20 -2.70
CA THR A 125 -10.33 -17.77 -3.15
C THR A 125 -10.40 -16.65 -4.20
N ILE A 126 -9.21 -16.16 -4.61
CA ILE A 126 -9.04 -15.27 -5.76
C ILE A 126 -8.63 -16.02 -7.05
N GLY A 127 -8.76 -17.34 -7.08
CA GLY A 127 -8.33 -18.18 -8.19
C GLY A 127 -6.79 -18.35 -8.25
N GLU A 128 -6.25 -18.69 -9.43
CA GLU A 128 -4.84 -19.01 -9.63
C GLU A 128 -3.97 -17.75 -9.75
N ALA A 129 -3.90 -16.95 -8.67
CA ALA A 129 -3.14 -15.71 -8.62
C ALA A 129 -2.31 -15.58 -7.33
N TYR A 130 -1.30 -14.74 -7.34
CA TYR A 130 -0.45 -14.36 -6.20
C TYR A 130 0.08 -15.55 -5.39
N GLY A 131 -0.43 -15.80 -4.18
CA GLY A 131 0.04 -16.86 -3.31
C GLY A 131 -0.08 -18.25 -3.92
N TYR A 132 -1.12 -18.50 -4.74
CA TYR A 132 -1.23 -19.74 -5.52
C TYR A 132 0.02 -19.94 -6.42
N ILE A 133 0.44 -18.91 -7.12
CA ILE A 133 1.63 -18.94 -8.01
C ILE A 133 2.89 -19.16 -7.18
N VAL A 134 3.03 -18.42 -6.07
CA VAL A 134 4.17 -18.55 -5.15
C VAL A 134 4.35 -20.00 -4.69
N ASN A 135 3.27 -20.62 -4.24
CA ASN A 135 3.29 -21.99 -3.74
C ASN A 135 3.53 -23.01 -4.87
N LYS A 136 2.82 -22.86 -5.98
CA LYS A 136 2.91 -23.79 -7.12
C LYS A 136 4.32 -23.88 -7.71
N TYR A 137 4.99 -22.74 -7.86
CA TYR A 137 6.32 -22.66 -8.48
C TYR A 137 7.46 -22.55 -7.46
N LYS A 138 7.17 -22.66 -6.16
CA LYS A 138 8.18 -22.56 -5.09
C LYS A 138 9.07 -21.32 -5.21
N GLY A 139 8.46 -20.20 -5.61
CA GLY A 139 9.20 -18.99 -5.94
C GLY A 139 10.02 -18.44 -4.78
N VAL A 140 9.47 -18.44 -3.56
CA VAL A 140 10.19 -17.98 -2.36
C VAL A 140 11.33 -18.94 -2.00
N ASP A 141 11.11 -20.26 -2.09
CA ASP A 141 12.17 -21.25 -1.82
C ASP A 141 13.37 -21.03 -2.72
N ARG A 142 13.12 -20.76 -4.02
CA ARG A 142 14.19 -20.44 -4.98
C ARG A 142 14.92 -19.16 -4.62
N VAL A 143 14.20 -18.08 -4.30
CA VAL A 143 14.82 -16.81 -3.89
C VAL A 143 15.69 -17.01 -2.66
N LEU A 144 15.20 -17.72 -1.64
CA LEU A 144 15.93 -17.99 -0.41
C LEU A 144 17.15 -18.86 -0.64
N ASP A 145 17.07 -19.87 -1.52
CA ASP A 145 18.20 -20.70 -1.88
C ASP A 145 19.31 -19.87 -2.55
N ILE A 146 18.95 -19.02 -3.53
CA ILE A 146 19.90 -18.14 -4.20
C ILE A 146 20.56 -17.18 -3.21
N ILE A 147 19.78 -16.52 -2.34
CA ILE A 147 20.29 -15.59 -1.33
C ILE A 147 21.32 -16.28 -0.42
N LYS A 148 21.07 -17.53 -0.02
CA LYS A 148 21.95 -18.26 0.92
C LYS A 148 23.16 -18.91 0.24
N ASN A 149 22.94 -19.55 -0.89
CA ASN A 149 23.91 -20.45 -1.49
C ASN A 149 24.58 -19.90 -2.75
N HIS A 150 23.93 -18.93 -3.44
CA HIS A 150 24.38 -18.40 -4.71
C HIS A 150 24.29 -16.87 -4.77
N PRO A 151 24.81 -16.10 -3.77
CA PRO A 151 24.59 -14.66 -3.65
C PRO A 151 25.17 -13.80 -4.79
N LYS A 152 25.98 -14.38 -5.67
CA LYS A 152 26.53 -13.72 -6.86
C LYS A 152 25.71 -14.00 -8.13
N ALA A 153 24.65 -14.78 -8.03
CA ALA A 153 23.78 -15.09 -9.18
C ALA A 153 23.05 -13.81 -9.65
N ARG A 154 22.85 -13.72 -10.98
CA ARG A 154 22.18 -12.57 -11.62
C ARG A 154 20.76 -12.89 -12.07
N ASP A 155 20.29 -14.10 -11.77
CA ASP A 155 18.98 -14.64 -12.17
C ASP A 155 18.05 -14.85 -10.96
N ASN A 156 18.27 -14.11 -9.88
CA ASN A 156 17.39 -14.14 -8.70
C ASN A 156 16.11 -13.33 -8.97
N VAL A 157 15.31 -13.86 -9.88
CA VAL A 157 14.06 -13.28 -10.35
C VAL A 157 12.90 -14.13 -9.85
N MET A 158 11.93 -13.50 -9.21
CA MET A 158 10.65 -14.10 -8.85
C MET A 158 9.56 -13.52 -9.73
N SER A 159 8.86 -14.37 -10.48
CA SER A 159 7.73 -13.98 -11.31
C SER A 159 6.42 -14.46 -10.70
N LEU A 160 5.39 -13.61 -10.74
CA LEU A 160 3.99 -13.97 -10.51
C LEU A 160 3.20 -14.06 -11.81
N TRP A 161 3.85 -13.79 -12.97
CA TRP A 161 3.23 -13.75 -14.27
C TRP A 161 3.49 -15.03 -15.05
N TYR A 162 2.50 -15.90 -15.11
CA TYR A 162 2.52 -17.13 -15.89
C TYR A 162 1.28 -17.18 -16.77
N ASN A 163 1.45 -17.16 -18.08
CA ASN A 163 0.36 -17.02 -19.06
C ASN A 163 -0.73 -18.07 -18.90
N CYS A 164 -0.39 -19.29 -18.51
CA CYS A 164 -1.35 -20.38 -18.30
C CYS A 164 -2.30 -20.19 -17.09
N HIS A 165 -2.01 -19.22 -16.21
CA HIS A 165 -2.80 -18.92 -15.01
C HIS A 165 -3.59 -17.61 -15.08
N LEU A 166 -3.24 -16.70 -16.04
CA LEU A 166 -3.78 -15.35 -16.06
C LEU A 166 -5.31 -15.26 -16.17
N ASP A 167 -5.93 -16.20 -16.85
CA ASP A 167 -7.39 -16.22 -17.01
C ASP A 167 -8.13 -17.04 -15.93
N LYS A 168 -7.37 -17.70 -15.06
CA LYS A 168 -7.88 -18.49 -13.93
C LYS A 168 -7.82 -17.74 -12.60
N GLY A 169 -7.27 -16.54 -12.57
CA GLY A 169 -7.30 -15.63 -11.43
C GLY A 169 -8.29 -14.50 -11.66
N VAL A 170 -8.94 -14.04 -10.60
CA VAL A 170 -9.86 -12.89 -10.65
C VAL A 170 -9.13 -11.63 -11.08
N LEU A 171 -7.94 -11.41 -10.54
CA LEU A 171 -7.04 -10.33 -10.94
C LEU A 171 -5.70 -10.89 -11.45
N ARG A 172 -5.27 -10.35 -12.58
CA ARG A 172 -3.88 -10.55 -13.04
C ARG A 172 -2.93 -9.76 -12.15
N PRO A 173 -1.77 -10.32 -11.75
CA PRO A 173 -0.84 -9.65 -10.84
C PRO A 173 -0.46 -8.24 -11.31
N CYS A 174 -0.71 -7.21 -10.47
CA CYS A 174 -0.31 -5.83 -10.75
C CYS A 174 1.20 -5.67 -10.54
N VAL A 175 1.72 -6.03 -9.36
CA VAL A 175 3.14 -6.32 -9.18
C VAL A 175 3.35 -7.74 -9.67
N TRP A 176 4.09 -7.88 -10.76
CA TRP A 176 4.21 -9.16 -11.47
C TRP A 176 5.57 -9.82 -11.32
N SER A 177 6.62 -9.08 -10.91
CA SER A 177 7.92 -9.65 -10.57
C SER A 177 8.70 -8.78 -9.59
N HIS A 178 9.64 -9.41 -8.90
CA HIS A 178 10.73 -8.72 -8.24
C HIS A 178 12.04 -9.50 -8.41
N GLU A 179 13.14 -8.77 -8.34
CA GLU A 179 14.49 -9.29 -8.45
C GLU A 179 15.29 -8.92 -7.23
N VAL A 180 16.22 -9.78 -6.82
CA VAL A 180 17.09 -9.55 -5.67
C VAL A 180 18.54 -9.58 -6.11
N ASP A 181 19.29 -8.58 -5.70
CA ASP A 181 20.73 -8.47 -5.89
C ASP A 181 21.47 -8.38 -4.56
N ILE A 182 22.62 -9.03 -4.45
CA ILE A 182 23.49 -8.94 -3.29
C ILE A 182 24.80 -8.27 -3.70
N THR A 183 24.98 -7.03 -3.27
CA THR A 183 26.20 -6.26 -3.53
C THR A 183 26.90 -5.90 -2.23
N ASN A 184 28.15 -6.36 -2.02
CA ASN A 184 28.99 -6.06 -0.84
C ASN A 184 28.27 -6.28 0.50
N GLY A 185 27.55 -7.41 0.64
CA GLY A 185 26.82 -7.75 1.85
C GLY A 185 25.52 -6.96 2.08
N THR A 186 25.06 -6.28 1.03
CA THR A 186 23.81 -5.50 1.03
C THR A 186 22.85 -6.10 0.02
N LEU A 187 21.61 -6.39 0.46
CA LEU A 187 20.53 -6.87 -0.37
C LEU A 187 19.76 -5.68 -0.95
N ASN A 188 19.69 -5.63 -2.27
CA ASN A 188 18.86 -4.69 -3.03
C ASN A 188 17.69 -5.44 -3.68
N MET A 189 16.61 -4.73 -3.96
CA MET A 189 15.44 -5.31 -4.63
C MET A 189 14.95 -4.39 -5.74
N TYR A 190 14.57 -4.99 -6.87
CA TYR A 190 13.96 -4.32 -8.00
C TYR A 190 12.57 -4.89 -8.26
N VAL A 191 11.53 -4.02 -8.31
CA VAL A 191 10.13 -4.42 -8.41
C VAL A 191 9.50 -3.89 -9.68
N HIS A 192 8.76 -4.74 -10.38
CA HIS A 192 8.05 -4.42 -11.60
C HIS A 192 6.53 -4.45 -11.39
N GLN A 193 5.88 -3.33 -11.65
CA GLN A 193 4.44 -3.16 -11.54
C GLN A 193 3.85 -2.72 -12.89
N ARG A 194 2.94 -3.52 -13.45
CA ARG A 194 2.34 -3.27 -14.78
C ARG A 194 1.20 -2.28 -14.77
N SER A 195 0.56 -2.09 -13.63
CA SER A 195 -0.60 -1.21 -13.45
C SER A 195 -0.68 -0.81 -11.99
N CYS A 196 -0.90 0.47 -11.72
CA CYS A 196 -0.77 1.01 -10.38
C CYS A 196 -1.87 2.03 -10.06
N ASP A 197 -2.83 1.62 -9.22
CA ASP A 197 -3.68 2.56 -8.48
C ASP A 197 -2.80 3.28 -7.45
N VAL A 198 -2.36 4.50 -7.80
CA VAL A 198 -1.41 5.26 -6.99
C VAL A 198 -1.98 5.66 -5.62
N PRO A 199 -3.26 6.08 -5.48
CA PRO A 199 -3.86 6.42 -4.19
C PRO A 199 -3.99 5.26 -3.19
N LEU A 200 -4.38 4.07 -3.65
CA LEU A 200 -4.67 2.92 -2.78
C LEU A 200 -3.57 1.87 -2.82
N GLY A 201 -3.22 1.37 -4.00
CA GLY A 201 -2.33 0.22 -4.15
C GLY A 201 -0.87 0.53 -3.85
N LEU A 202 -0.33 1.62 -4.44
CA LEU A 202 1.11 1.89 -4.39
C LEU A 202 1.67 2.01 -2.96
N PRO A 203 1.03 2.73 -2.02
CA PRO A 203 1.55 2.84 -0.66
C PRO A 203 1.65 1.50 0.08
N PHE A 204 0.65 0.62 -0.12
CA PHE A 204 0.67 -0.73 0.43
C PHE A 204 1.79 -1.56 -0.20
N ASN A 205 1.86 -1.58 -1.54
CA ASN A 205 2.85 -2.37 -2.27
C ASN A 205 4.28 -1.99 -1.90
N VAL A 206 4.62 -0.69 -1.85
CA VAL A 206 5.97 -0.23 -1.49
C VAL A 206 6.32 -0.66 -0.05
N THR A 207 5.42 -0.46 0.90
CA THR A 207 5.63 -0.87 2.30
C THR A 207 5.77 -2.39 2.43
N GLN A 208 4.98 -3.17 1.68
CA GLN A 208 5.06 -4.64 1.65
C GLN A 208 6.40 -5.13 1.11
N PHE A 209 6.83 -4.61 -0.04
CA PHE A 209 8.08 -5.07 -0.67
C PHE A 209 9.31 -4.60 0.09
N ALA A 210 9.26 -3.43 0.74
CA ALA A 210 10.30 -3.03 1.69
C ALA A 210 10.37 -4.00 2.87
N ALA A 211 9.23 -4.42 3.43
CA ALA A 211 9.20 -5.43 4.47
C ALA A 211 9.71 -6.79 3.97
N LEU A 212 9.29 -7.25 2.79
CA LEU A 212 9.80 -8.49 2.18
C LEU A 212 11.32 -8.46 2.03
N MET A 213 11.86 -7.33 1.59
CA MET A 213 13.30 -7.10 1.47
C MET A 213 14.00 -7.25 2.83
N HIS A 214 13.43 -6.72 3.92
CA HIS A 214 13.95 -6.91 5.27
C HIS A 214 13.91 -8.37 5.73
N LEU A 215 12.82 -9.10 5.40
CA LEU A 215 12.71 -10.52 5.74
C LEU A 215 13.76 -11.37 5.00
N TYR A 216 13.96 -11.12 3.71
CA TYR A 216 14.99 -11.78 2.92
C TYR A 216 16.40 -11.46 3.44
N ALA A 217 16.68 -10.19 3.72
CA ALA A 217 17.96 -9.76 4.27
C ALA A 217 18.23 -10.40 5.65
N ARG A 218 17.19 -10.47 6.51
CA ARG A 218 17.28 -11.14 7.84
C ARG A 218 17.66 -12.61 7.71
N VAL A 219 16.98 -13.34 6.83
CA VAL A 219 17.19 -14.78 6.64
C VAL A 219 18.53 -15.06 5.96
N GLY A 220 18.97 -14.18 5.06
CA GLY A 220 20.26 -14.30 4.36
C GLY A 220 21.47 -13.75 5.13
N GLY A 221 21.23 -12.99 6.23
CA GLY A 221 22.32 -12.37 7.00
C GLY A 221 22.90 -11.11 6.33
N TYR A 222 22.11 -10.40 5.51
CA TYR A 222 22.52 -9.19 4.79
C TYR A 222 21.98 -7.92 5.41
N LYS A 223 22.59 -6.78 5.08
CA LYS A 223 22.01 -5.45 5.29
C LYS A 223 20.97 -5.18 4.20
N VAL A 224 19.99 -4.33 4.49
CA VAL A 224 19.08 -3.82 3.46
C VAL A 224 19.71 -2.63 2.75
N GLY A 225 19.41 -2.46 1.46
CA GLY A 225 19.94 -1.39 0.62
C GLY A 225 18.83 -0.63 -0.12
N THR A 226 18.90 -0.63 -1.44
CA THR A 226 17.98 0.11 -2.31
C THR A 226 16.80 -0.75 -2.75
N LEU A 227 15.59 -0.21 -2.60
CA LEU A 227 14.38 -0.67 -3.26
C LEU A 227 14.14 0.16 -4.52
N SER A 228 14.31 -0.43 -5.69
CA SER A 228 14.03 0.16 -6.99
C SER A 228 12.65 -0.26 -7.47
N TRP A 229 11.89 0.67 -8.04
CA TRP A 229 10.52 0.43 -8.47
C TRP A 229 10.27 0.93 -9.88
N SER A 230 9.71 0.09 -10.73
CA SER A 230 9.30 0.41 -12.08
C SER A 230 7.79 0.23 -12.24
N ILE A 231 7.10 1.30 -12.60
CA ILE A 231 5.66 1.31 -12.83
C ILE A 231 5.39 1.54 -14.31
N LYS A 232 4.56 0.70 -14.90
CA LYS A 232 3.83 0.98 -16.13
C LYS A 232 2.39 1.32 -15.73
N ASP A 233 1.76 2.30 -16.43
CA ASP A 233 0.38 2.68 -16.20
C ASP A 233 0.12 3.13 -14.74
N ALA A 234 0.83 4.20 -14.32
CA ALA A 234 0.57 4.86 -13.04
C ALA A 234 -0.66 5.75 -13.16
N HIS A 235 -1.70 5.51 -12.37
CA HIS A 235 -2.99 6.19 -12.51
C HIS A 235 -3.66 6.58 -11.20
N ILE A 236 -4.57 7.55 -11.32
CA ILE A 236 -5.51 8.02 -10.31
C ILE A 236 -6.90 7.93 -10.93
N TYR A 237 -7.84 7.27 -10.27
CA TYR A 237 -9.23 7.27 -10.71
C TYR A 237 -9.87 8.65 -10.54
N VAL A 238 -10.76 9.06 -11.46
CA VAL A 238 -11.37 10.41 -11.45
C VAL A 238 -12.12 10.68 -10.14
N ASN A 239 -12.75 9.67 -9.53
CA ASN A 239 -13.44 9.79 -8.24
C ASN A 239 -12.47 9.94 -7.03
N GLN A 240 -11.17 9.76 -7.23
CA GLN A 240 -10.13 9.92 -6.19
C GLN A 240 -9.44 11.29 -6.25
N VAL A 241 -9.63 12.06 -7.33
CA VAL A 241 -8.88 13.29 -7.62
C VAL A 241 -8.96 14.31 -6.49
N GLU A 242 -10.15 14.57 -5.97
CA GLU A 242 -10.31 15.57 -4.89
C GLU A 242 -9.57 15.15 -3.62
N LYS A 243 -9.52 13.85 -3.32
CA LYS A 243 -8.75 13.33 -2.18
C LYS A 243 -7.23 13.40 -2.40
N ILE A 244 -6.78 13.28 -3.63
CA ILE A 244 -5.36 13.51 -3.96
C ILE A 244 -5.00 15.00 -3.87
N LYS A 245 -5.88 15.92 -4.27
CA LYS A 245 -5.67 17.35 -4.05
C LYS A 245 -5.57 17.68 -2.55
N GLU A 246 -6.49 17.14 -1.73
CA GLU A 246 -6.42 17.24 -0.25
C GLU A 246 -5.07 16.76 0.28
N LEU A 247 -4.59 15.60 -0.19
CA LEU A 247 -3.31 15.03 0.23
C LEU A 247 -2.11 15.89 -0.19
N ILE A 248 -2.11 16.43 -1.41
CA ILE A 248 -1.08 17.33 -1.91
C ILE A 248 -1.04 18.62 -1.07
N GLU A 249 -2.20 19.18 -0.71
CA GLU A 249 -2.29 20.39 0.11
C GLU A 249 -1.79 20.14 1.54
N ARG A 250 -2.09 18.95 2.09
CA ARG A 250 -1.54 18.51 3.38
C ARG A 250 -0.01 18.44 3.35
N GLY A 251 0.58 17.89 2.28
CA GLY A 251 2.04 17.89 2.09
C GLY A 251 2.64 19.27 1.94
N LYS A 252 1.97 20.21 1.26
CA LYS A 252 2.41 21.61 1.18
C LYS A 252 2.38 22.27 2.55
N THR A 253 1.30 22.09 3.32
CA THR A 253 1.17 22.60 4.68
C THR A 253 2.33 22.10 5.54
N LEU A 254 2.63 20.80 5.50
CA LEU A 254 3.76 20.24 6.23
C LEU A 254 5.09 20.92 5.84
N SER A 255 5.35 21.06 4.53
CA SER A 255 6.58 21.72 4.04
C SER A 255 6.72 23.18 4.49
N ILE A 256 5.59 23.92 4.58
CA ILE A 256 5.58 25.29 5.09
C ILE A 256 6.00 25.30 6.57
N TYR A 257 5.43 24.42 7.39
CA TYR A 257 5.74 24.35 8.81
C TYR A 257 7.17 23.86 9.07
N GLU A 258 7.71 22.95 8.27
CA GLU A 258 9.14 22.56 8.33
C GLU A 258 10.07 23.71 8.02
N GLY A 259 9.63 24.71 7.26
CA GLY A 259 10.37 25.96 7.00
C GLY A 259 10.51 26.88 8.21
N TYR A 260 9.64 26.75 9.21
CA TYR A 260 9.71 27.56 10.42
C TYR A 260 10.80 27.04 11.37
N LYS A 261 11.87 27.81 11.52
CA LYS A 261 13.02 27.45 12.39
C LYS A 261 12.80 27.78 13.86
N ASN A 262 11.75 28.53 14.21
CA ASN A 262 11.48 28.95 15.59
C ASN A 262 10.70 27.86 16.35
N ARG A 263 11.43 27.03 17.09
CA ARG A 263 10.86 25.94 17.88
C ARG A 263 9.86 26.43 18.93
N THR A 264 10.18 27.49 19.65
CA THR A 264 9.29 28.06 20.68
C THR A 264 7.97 28.54 20.08
N TRP A 265 8.02 29.15 18.90
CA TRP A 265 6.80 29.55 18.19
C TRP A 265 5.95 28.32 17.80
N LEU A 266 6.59 27.27 17.29
CA LEU A 266 5.87 26.01 16.94
C LEU A 266 5.25 25.35 18.17
N GLU A 267 5.95 25.32 19.31
CA GLU A 267 5.43 24.80 20.57
C GLU A 267 4.19 25.61 21.05
N GLY A 268 4.26 26.94 20.93
CA GLY A 268 3.12 27.83 21.20
C GLY A 268 1.94 27.58 20.27
N GLN A 269 2.19 27.40 18.97
CA GLN A 269 1.12 27.05 18.02
C GLN A 269 0.50 25.69 18.32
N LEU A 270 1.32 24.69 18.63
CA LEU A 270 0.82 23.37 19.02
C LEU A 270 -0.12 23.45 20.22
N GLN A 271 0.26 24.22 21.26
CA GLN A 271 -0.59 24.40 22.45
C GLN A 271 -1.90 25.11 22.10
N ASN A 272 -1.84 26.20 21.32
CA ASN A 272 -3.01 26.95 20.89
C ASN A 272 -3.99 26.06 20.08
N TYR A 273 -3.50 25.25 19.15
CA TYR A 273 -4.34 24.35 18.36
C TYR A 273 -4.94 23.21 19.19
N LYS A 274 -4.22 22.69 20.19
CA LYS A 274 -4.78 21.72 21.13
C LYS A 274 -5.95 22.34 21.95
N GLU A 275 -5.77 23.54 22.45
CA GLU A 275 -6.83 24.25 23.17
C GLU A 275 -8.04 24.56 22.27
N GLU A 276 -7.80 24.97 21.03
CA GLU A 276 -8.85 25.16 20.02
C GLU A 276 -9.60 23.84 19.76
N TYR A 277 -8.88 22.74 19.57
CA TYR A 277 -9.46 21.41 19.37
C TYR A 277 -10.36 21.01 20.55
N ASP A 278 -9.88 21.18 21.78
CA ASP A 278 -10.63 20.87 22.98
C ASP A 278 -11.88 21.74 23.15
N LYS A 279 -11.79 23.04 22.77
CA LYS A 279 -12.95 23.94 22.75
C LYS A 279 -14.01 23.46 21.76
N ILE A 280 -13.61 23.11 20.53
CA ILE A 280 -14.50 22.59 19.49
C ILE A 280 -15.19 21.31 20.00
N LEU A 281 -14.44 20.36 20.58
CA LEU A 281 -15.01 19.12 21.13
C LEU A 281 -16.13 19.37 22.14
N LYS A 282 -15.97 20.40 22.98
CA LYS A 282 -16.97 20.78 24.01
C LYS A 282 -18.22 21.42 23.40
N THR A 283 -18.17 21.95 22.21
CA THR A 283 -19.31 22.59 21.52
C THR A 283 -20.07 21.63 20.60
N LEU A 284 -19.57 20.41 20.39
CA LEU A 284 -20.23 19.42 19.55
C LEU A 284 -21.59 19.01 20.12
N THR A 285 -22.57 18.91 19.25
CA THR A 285 -23.90 18.37 19.56
C THR A 285 -23.82 16.86 19.88
N LYS A 286 -24.88 16.33 20.51
CA LYS A 286 -24.99 14.88 20.75
C LYS A 286 -24.90 14.06 19.48
N GLU A 287 -25.49 14.56 18.40
CA GLU A 287 -25.47 13.89 17.09
C GLU A 287 -24.05 13.87 16.49
N GLU A 288 -23.34 15.00 16.54
CA GLU A 288 -21.93 15.09 16.08
C GLU A 288 -21.01 14.20 16.91
N LEU A 289 -21.21 14.08 18.22
CA LEU A 289 -20.47 13.16 19.08
C LEU A 289 -20.74 11.68 18.74
N ILE A 290 -21.98 11.34 18.36
CA ILE A 290 -22.32 9.99 17.85
C ILE A 290 -21.63 9.74 16.52
N ASN A 291 -21.67 10.71 15.62
CA ASN A 291 -21.04 10.65 14.30
C ASN A 291 -19.51 10.52 14.43
N LEU A 292 -18.90 11.26 15.35
CA LEU A 292 -17.47 11.17 15.65
C LEU A 292 -17.06 9.75 16.08
N LYS A 293 -17.87 9.09 16.93
CA LYS A 293 -17.64 7.68 17.32
C LYS A 293 -17.74 6.70 16.13
N LYS A 294 -18.50 7.05 15.10
CA LYS A 294 -18.61 6.30 13.84
C LYS A 294 -17.50 6.66 12.82
N GLY A 295 -16.57 7.55 13.20
CA GLY A 295 -15.49 8.01 12.32
C GLY A 295 -15.89 9.15 11.38
N ILE A 296 -17.06 9.75 11.53
CA ILE A 296 -17.51 10.94 10.80
C ILE A 296 -17.09 12.16 11.60
N VAL A 297 -16.06 12.85 11.15
CA VAL A 297 -15.44 13.98 11.85
C VAL A 297 -15.90 15.29 11.21
N PRO A 298 -16.40 16.28 11.97
CA PRO A 298 -16.70 17.62 11.45
C PRO A 298 -15.48 18.29 10.81
N ASP A 299 -15.68 19.06 9.74
CA ASP A 299 -14.56 19.61 8.96
C ASP A 299 -13.70 20.60 9.77
N VAL A 300 -14.32 21.37 10.68
CA VAL A 300 -13.59 22.28 11.58
C VAL A 300 -12.66 21.48 12.50
N LEU A 301 -13.14 20.35 13.01
CA LEU A 301 -12.35 19.49 13.88
C LEU A 301 -11.23 18.80 13.11
N LYS A 302 -11.49 18.36 11.87
CA LYS A 302 -10.45 17.80 10.97
C LYS A 302 -9.34 18.81 10.68
N SER A 303 -9.72 20.06 10.39
CA SER A 303 -8.77 21.13 10.09
C SER A 303 -7.86 21.42 11.30
N THR A 304 -8.45 21.54 12.49
CA THR A 304 -7.67 21.80 13.71
C THR A 304 -6.82 20.60 14.12
N ASP A 305 -7.33 19.37 14.01
CA ASP A 305 -6.56 18.12 14.22
C ASP A 305 -5.35 18.04 13.28
N LEU A 306 -5.51 18.41 12.00
CA LEU A 306 -4.40 18.45 11.05
C LEU A 306 -3.33 19.45 11.48
N LYS A 307 -3.70 20.66 11.92
CA LYS A 307 -2.75 21.66 12.43
C LYS A 307 -1.98 21.14 13.64
N VAL A 308 -2.66 20.51 14.61
CA VAL A 308 -2.03 19.85 15.76
C VAL A 308 -1.02 18.81 15.30
N LYS A 309 -1.42 17.92 14.39
CA LYS A 309 -0.55 16.86 13.87
C LYS A 309 0.65 17.40 13.10
N VAL A 310 0.47 18.44 12.28
CA VAL A 310 1.57 19.06 11.53
C VAL A 310 2.58 19.71 12.48
N CYS A 311 2.13 20.48 13.49
CA CYS A 311 3.04 21.06 14.49
C CYS A 311 3.80 19.97 15.25
N ASP A 312 3.10 18.93 15.72
CA ASP A 312 3.73 17.82 16.43
C ASP A 312 4.70 17.02 15.54
N TYR A 313 4.36 16.85 14.26
CA TYR A 313 5.24 16.21 13.28
C TYR A 313 6.56 16.97 13.12
N VAL A 314 6.50 18.30 12.98
CA VAL A 314 7.70 19.14 12.80
C VAL A 314 8.53 19.22 14.07
N LEU A 315 7.90 19.31 15.24
CA LEU A 315 8.58 19.34 16.53
C LEU A 315 9.23 18.00 16.89
N ASN A 316 8.60 16.90 16.51
CA ASN A 316 8.98 15.52 16.82
C ASN A 316 8.88 14.68 15.54
N PRO A 317 9.79 14.86 14.58
CA PRO A 317 9.71 14.21 13.27
C PRO A 317 9.71 12.69 13.41
N PRO A 318 8.89 11.97 12.65
CA PRO A 318 8.92 10.51 12.61
C PRO A 318 10.24 10.01 12.02
N SER A 319 10.68 8.87 12.48
CA SER A 319 11.79 8.11 11.92
C SER A 319 11.38 6.64 11.85
N PRO A 320 10.52 6.27 10.88
CA PRO A 320 9.98 4.92 10.82
C PRO A 320 11.07 3.90 10.52
N GLU A 321 11.11 2.88 11.35
CA GLU A 321 12.02 1.75 11.24
C GLU A 321 11.21 0.45 11.25
N LEU A 322 11.60 -0.51 10.43
CA LEU A 322 11.00 -1.84 10.51
C LEU A 322 11.76 -2.69 11.53
N TRP A 323 11.08 -2.98 12.63
CA TRP A 323 11.55 -4.00 13.55
C TRP A 323 11.07 -5.38 13.07
N VAL A 324 12.04 -6.28 12.88
CA VAL A 324 11.79 -7.69 12.56
C VAL A 324 12.36 -8.51 13.71
N ASN A 325 11.58 -9.44 14.26
CA ASN A 325 11.98 -10.25 15.40
C ASN A 325 13.35 -10.91 15.16
N PRO A 326 14.37 -10.58 15.98
CA PRO A 326 15.72 -11.09 15.79
C PRO A 326 15.87 -12.59 16.03
N ASP A 327 14.94 -13.21 16.76
CA ASP A 327 14.98 -14.64 17.10
C ASP A 327 14.48 -15.51 15.95
N VAL A 328 13.72 -14.94 15.00
CA VAL A 328 13.23 -15.66 13.83
C VAL A 328 14.30 -15.66 12.74
N LYS A 329 14.80 -16.86 12.40
CA LYS A 329 15.84 -17.09 11.38
C LYS A 329 15.33 -17.78 10.11
N ASP A 330 14.10 -18.24 10.14
CA ASP A 330 13.43 -18.96 9.07
C ASP A 330 12.28 -18.13 8.54
N PHE A 331 12.25 -17.90 7.21
CA PHE A 331 11.22 -17.11 6.55
C PHE A 331 9.81 -17.62 6.87
N TYR A 332 9.64 -18.93 6.94
CA TYR A 332 8.33 -19.57 7.17
C TYR A 332 7.88 -19.59 8.63
N LYS A 333 8.69 -19.05 9.57
CA LYS A 333 8.38 -19.00 11.00
C LYS A 333 8.02 -17.60 11.52
N PHE A 334 8.03 -16.56 10.68
CA PHE A 334 7.48 -15.29 11.08
C PHE A 334 6.01 -15.45 11.45
N ASN A 335 5.61 -14.84 12.57
CA ASN A 335 4.25 -14.91 13.08
C ASN A 335 3.26 -14.31 12.06
N ASN A 336 2.27 -15.10 11.68
CA ASN A 336 1.24 -14.75 10.71
C ASN A 336 -0.18 -14.86 11.28
N ASP A 337 -0.33 -14.87 12.61
CA ASP A 337 -1.64 -14.74 13.25
C ASP A 337 -2.19 -13.33 13.13
N ASP A 338 -3.35 -13.08 13.79
CA ASP A 338 -4.01 -11.77 13.71
C ASP A 338 -3.22 -10.63 14.39
N GLU A 339 -2.22 -10.93 15.23
CA GLU A 339 -1.34 -9.94 15.86
C GLU A 339 -0.17 -9.52 14.97
N CYS A 340 0.33 -10.42 14.11
CA CYS A 340 1.52 -10.24 13.26
C CYS A 340 2.71 -9.65 14.05
N LYS A 341 3.00 -10.24 15.22
CA LYS A 341 3.87 -9.64 16.25
C LYS A 341 5.35 -9.57 15.91
N ASP A 342 5.82 -10.35 14.92
CA ASP A 342 7.23 -10.42 14.54
C ASP A 342 7.68 -9.32 13.57
N ILE A 343 6.73 -8.52 13.06
CA ILE A 343 6.99 -7.44 12.11
C ILE A 343 6.24 -6.18 12.57
N LYS A 344 6.97 -5.12 12.92
CA LYS A 344 6.39 -3.88 13.45
C LYS A 344 7.10 -2.67 12.88
N VAL A 345 6.35 -1.59 12.63
CA VAL A 345 6.94 -0.28 12.34
C VAL A 345 7.08 0.48 13.66
N LEU A 346 8.32 0.81 14.01
CA LEU A 346 8.64 1.66 15.17
C LEU A 346 8.72 3.12 14.73
N ASN A 347 8.54 4.04 15.69
CA ASN A 347 8.68 5.49 15.50
C ASN A 347 7.79 6.05 14.37
N TYR A 348 6.69 5.38 14.07
CA TYR A 348 5.72 5.80 13.05
C TYR A 348 4.77 6.86 13.61
N LYS A 349 4.60 7.93 12.84
CA LYS A 349 3.63 9.00 13.09
C LYS A 349 3.06 9.44 11.76
N ASP A 350 1.78 9.78 11.71
CA ASP A 350 1.08 10.15 10.48
C ASP A 350 0.18 11.38 10.67
N LEU A 351 -0.15 12.03 9.56
CA LEU A 351 -1.03 13.19 9.53
C LEU A 351 -2.53 12.84 9.45
N GLY A 352 -2.89 11.58 9.72
CA GLY A 352 -4.26 11.11 9.77
C GLY A 352 -4.75 10.44 8.49
N LYS A 353 -5.91 9.78 8.61
CA LYS A 353 -6.52 8.98 7.54
C LYS A 353 -7.07 9.88 6.43
N ILE A 354 -6.92 9.44 5.18
CA ILE A 354 -7.68 9.89 4.01
C ILE A 354 -8.29 8.64 3.39
N ASN A 355 -9.62 8.63 3.27
CA ASN A 355 -10.35 7.54 2.64
C ASN A 355 -10.44 7.80 1.14
N PHE A 356 -9.93 6.88 0.35
CA PHE A 356 -10.10 6.87 -1.09
C PHE A 356 -11.17 5.85 -1.47
N PRO A 357 -12.07 6.18 -2.42
CA PRO A 357 -12.99 5.19 -2.95
C PRO A 357 -12.23 4.12 -3.75
N VAL A 358 -12.67 2.87 -3.64
CA VAL A 358 -12.24 1.78 -4.51
C VAL A 358 -12.93 1.93 -5.86
N SER A 359 -12.26 1.55 -6.95
CA SER A 359 -12.85 1.48 -8.30
C SER A 359 -12.66 0.06 -8.84
N GLU A 360 -13.79 -0.61 -9.04
CA GLU A 360 -13.89 -1.97 -9.57
C GLU A 360 -13.95 -1.99 -11.09
#